data_1c81defe5be6de4a48e9d7ddbceceb4b
#
_entry.id   1c81defe5be6de4a48e9d7ddbceceb4b
#
_cell.length_a   1.000
_cell.length_b   1.000
_cell.length_c   1.000
_cell.angle_alpha   90.00
_cell.angle_beta   90.00
_cell.angle_gamma   90.00
#
_symmetry.space_group_name_H-M   'P 1'
#
loop_
_entity.id
_entity.type
_entity.pdbx_description
1 polymer ?
#
loop_
_entity_poly.entity_id
_entity_poly.type
_entity_poly.pdbx_seq_one_letter_code
_entity_poly.pdbx_strand_id
1 'polypeptide(L)'
;MLETQYDQHFILDLSGKPYVVCCRNRKKEEESCPKDCLFLGDVEGNDLFLIEAEALSDRPGEYPFLQEYTGISRPHQGIRELREAYLEAREMRRCAFCTNRSQMRYGQEMPRVPQKLVQEASKLVADEMKLQRVQLLGTDRTEELQHVWTQFFYEVKHGRIDVRDFEECMTDFLTETSKTYRNVLEEKENCGEIKEITDPFGEDAIDRYEQKVLAFVTGLQARILSQFDTNGNQQKMKQAVAYIEEHYASDLNMAVVSNYLSMNYSLFSYSFKQY
;
A
#
# COMPACT_ATOMS: atom_id res chain seq x y z
N MET A 1 -15.05 -38.62 1.17
CA MET A 1 -14.59 -38.14 -0.14
C MET A 1 -13.50 -37.11 0.08
N LEU A 2 -12.38 -37.53 0.73
CA LEU A 2 -11.22 -36.70 1.11
C LEU A 2 -9.90 -37.46 0.82
N GLU A 3 -9.92 -38.39 -0.13
CA GLU A 3 -8.80 -39.33 -0.38
C GLU A 3 -8.08 -39.11 -1.73
N THR A 4 -8.30 -38.04 -2.45
CA THR A 4 -7.75 -37.89 -3.82
C THR A 4 -6.77 -36.75 -4.01
N GLN A 5 -6.21 -36.15 -2.96
CA GLN A 5 -5.25 -35.04 -3.11
C GLN A 5 -3.84 -35.25 -2.55
N TYR A 6 -3.46 -36.46 -2.13
CA TYR A 6 -2.14 -36.73 -1.52
C TYR A 6 -1.26 -37.74 -2.28
N ASP A 7 -1.38 -37.82 -3.61
CA ASP A 7 -0.59 -38.78 -4.40
C ASP A 7 0.69 -38.19 -5.05
N GLN A 8 1.23 -37.08 -4.51
CA GLN A 8 2.59 -36.65 -4.81
C GLN A 8 3.39 -36.56 -3.51
N HIS A 9 3.92 -37.70 -3.06
CA HIS A 9 4.88 -37.75 -1.97
C HIS A 9 6.24 -37.21 -2.43
N PHE A 10 6.34 -35.90 -2.59
CA PHE A 10 7.64 -35.24 -2.55
C PHE A 10 7.97 -35.00 -1.07
N ILE A 11 8.84 -35.84 -0.51
CA ILE A 11 9.38 -35.62 0.83
C ILE A 11 10.62 -34.73 0.65
N LEU A 12 10.46 -33.42 0.83
CA LEU A 12 11.60 -32.52 0.97
C LEU A 12 12.35 -32.93 2.25
N ASP A 13 13.58 -33.42 2.12
CA ASP A 13 14.41 -33.73 3.27
C ASP A 13 14.98 -32.45 3.87
N LEU A 14 14.19 -31.78 4.71
CA LEU A 14 14.59 -30.55 5.38
C LEU A 14 15.75 -30.77 6.37
N SER A 15 16.07 -32.01 6.74
CA SER A 15 17.12 -32.31 7.71
C SER A 15 18.50 -32.47 7.07
N GLY A 16 18.58 -32.91 5.82
CA GLY A 16 19.82 -33.30 5.16
C GLY A 16 20.43 -32.25 4.23
N LYS A 17 19.60 -31.45 3.58
CA LYS A 17 20.06 -30.48 2.58
C LYS A 17 19.56 -29.08 2.87
N PRO A 18 20.34 -28.03 2.51
CA PRO A 18 19.86 -26.66 2.56
C PRO A 18 18.71 -26.43 1.60
N TYR A 19 17.67 -25.73 2.05
CA TYR A 19 16.52 -25.33 1.25
C TYR A 19 16.36 -23.81 1.26
N VAL A 20 15.66 -23.29 0.28
CA VAL A 20 15.18 -21.90 0.24
C VAL A 20 13.65 -21.89 0.23
N VAL A 21 13.08 -20.83 0.79
CA VAL A 21 11.65 -20.51 0.66
C VAL A 21 11.53 -19.45 -0.40
N CYS A 22 10.68 -19.72 -1.41
CA CYS A 22 10.24 -18.71 -2.37
C CYS A 22 8.80 -18.31 -2.00
N CYS A 23 8.54 -17.02 -1.91
CA CYS A 23 7.26 -16.44 -1.52
C CYS A 23 6.74 -15.54 -2.63
N ARG A 24 5.53 -15.82 -3.13
CA ARG A 24 4.82 -14.93 -4.07
C ARG A 24 3.42 -14.58 -3.56
N ASN A 25 2.73 -13.67 -4.25
CA ASN A 25 1.32 -13.42 -3.99
C ASN A 25 0.48 -14.67 -4.32
N ARG A 26 -0.58 -14.90 -3.53
CA ARG A 26 -1.49 -16.01 -3.78
C ARG A 26 -2.18 -15.85 -5.13
N LYS A 27 -2.18 -16.92 -5.92
CA LYS A 27 -2.99 -17.03 -7.12
C LYS A 27 -4.26 -17.83 -6.85
N LYS A 28 -5.34 -17.45 -7.55
CA LYS A 28 -6.62 -18.17 -7.46
C LYS A 28 -6.63 -19.47 -8.26
N GLU A 29 -5.72 -19.63 -9.21
CA GLU A 29 -5.61 -20.81 -10.07
C GLU A 29 -4.52 -21.75 -9.54
N GLU A 30 -4.83 -23.05 -9.49
CA GLU A 30 -3.86 -24.08 -9.15
C GLU A 30 -2.84 -24.20 -10.29
N GLU A 31 -1.62 -23.75 -10.04
CA GLU A 31 -0.49 -24.03 -10.94
C GLU A 31 0.15 -25.36 -10.57
N SER A 32 0.56 -26.12 -11.60
CA SER A 32 1.33 -27.33 -11.39
C SER A 32 2.68 -27.00 -10.77
N CYS A 33 2.89 -27.41 -9.53
CA CYS A 33 4.17 -27.28 -8.86
C CYS A 33 5.21 -28.22 -9.51
N PRO A 34 6.46 -27.78 -9.75
CA PRO A 34 7.54 -28.68 -10.14
C PRO A 34 7.71 -29.85 -9.17
N LYS A 35 8.11 -31.03 -9.66
CA LYS A 35 8.16 -32.26 -8.85
C LYS A 35 9.15 -32.23 -7.67
N ASP A 36 10.13 -31.33 -7.73
CA ASP A 36 11.18 -31.11 -6.73
C ASP A 36 10.91 -29.93 -5.80
N CYS A 37 9.65 -29.50 -5.72
CA CYS A 37 9.20 -28.37 -4.96
C CYS A 37 8.05 -28.76 -4.02
N LEU A 38 8.13 -28.37 -2.76
CA LEU A 38 7.00 -28.47 -1.82
C LEU A 38 6.21 -27.15 -1.87
N PHE A 39 4.94 -27.24 -2.24
CA PHE A 39 4.02 -26.12 -2.30
C PHE A 39 3.17 -26.01 -1.03
N LEU A 40 3.08 -24.82 -0.48
CA LEU A 40 2.19 -24.46 0.63
C LEU A 40 1.37 -23.23 0.20
N GLY A 41 0.10 -23.46 -0.12
CA GLY A 41 -0.81 -22.37 -0.52
C GLY A 41 -1.43 -21.64 0.66
N ASP A 42 -1.73 -20.36 0.47
CA ASP A 42 -2.48 -19.51 1.41
C ASP A 42 -1.84 -19.36 2.80
N VAL A 43 -0.55 -19.13 2.84
CA VAL A 43 0.13 -18.76 4.08
C VAL A 43 0.11 -17.23 4.22
N GLU A 44 -0.79 -16.72 5.05
CA GLU A 44 -1.01 -15.27 5.22
C GLU A 44 -1.21 -14.53 3.89
N GLY A 45 -2.01 -15.10 2.98
CA GLY A 45 -2.28 -14.53 1.66
C GLY A 45 -1.15 -14.71 0.63
N ASN A 46 -0.16 -15.57 0.93
CA ASN A 46 0.95 -15.88 0.03
C ASN A 46 0.97 -17.36 -0.34
N ASP A 47 1.55 -17.65 -1.48
CA ASP A 47 1.95 -18.98 -1.89
C ASP A 47 3.45 -19.17 -1.63
N LEU A 48 3.80 -20.29 -0.99
CA LEU A 48 5.18 -20.64 -0.66
C LEU A 48 5.64 -21.88 -1.42
N PHE A 49 6.88 -21.82 -1.87
CA PHE A 49 7.56 -22.91 -2.52
C PHE A 49 8.87 -23.19 -1.78
N LEU A 50 9.01 -24.40 -1.26
CA LEU A 50 10.24 -24.86 -0.63
C LEU A 50 11.01 -25.72 -1.63
N ILE A 51 12.26 -25.34 -1.89
CA ILE A 51 13.11 -25.95 -2.92
C ILE A 51 14.50 -26.18 -2.35
N GLU A 52 15.16 -27.29 -2.72
CA GLU A 52 16.57 -27.45 -2.41
C GLU A 52 17.38 -26.27 -3.01
N ALA A 53 18.25 -25.66 -2.20
CA ALA A 53 18.98 -24.46 -2.61
C ALA A 53 19.84 -24.68 -3.87
N GLU A 54 20.44 -25.87 -4.00
CA GLU A 54 21.21 -26.29 -5.15
C GLU A 54 20.35 -26.42 -6.42
N ALA A 55 19.17 -27.05 -6.30
CA ALA A 55 18.24 -27.23 -7.42
C ALA A 55 17.76 -25.88 -7.99
N LEU A 56 17.46 -24.91 -7.11
CA LEU A 56 17.10 -23.56 -7.57
C LEU A 56 18.25 -22.84 -8.26
N SER A 57 19.48 -23.06 -7.82
CA SER A 57 20.67 -22.43 -8.43
C SER A 57 21.00 -23.02 -9.79
N ASP A 58 20.85 -24.35 -9.93
CA ASP A 58 21.20 -25.08 -11.16
C ASP A 58 20.17 -24.90 -12.27
N ARG A 59 18.88 -24.79 -11.92
CA ARG A 59 17.77 -24.82 -12.87
C ARG A 59 16.72 -23.75 -12.64
N PRO A 60 17.10 -22.46 -12.53
CA PRO A 60 16.14 -21.40 -12.19
C PRO A 60 15.01 -21.25 -13.23
N GLY A 61 15.25 -21.62 -14.47
CA GLY A 61 14.23 -21.56 -15.55
C GLY A 61 13.10 -22.58 -15.43
N GLU A 62 13.23 -23.59 -14.57
CA GLU A 62 12.19 -24.58 -14.33
C GLU A 62 11.10 -24.09 -13.33
N TYR A 63 11.29 -22.90 -12.73
CA TYR A 63 10.40 -22.30 -11.72
C TYR A 63 9.74 -21.03 -12.24
N PRO A 64 8.59 -21.11 -12.97
CA PRO A 64 7.92 -19.96 -13.58
C PRO A 64 7.53 -18.86 -12.59
N PHE A 65 7.17 -19.24 -11.36
CA PHE A 65 6.77 -18.31 -10.30
C PHE A 65 7.87 -17.30 -9.91
N LEU A 66 9.13 -17.57 -10.27
CA LEU A 66 10.24 -16.61 -10.04
C LEU A 66 10.09 -15.30 -10.84
N GLN A 67 9.18 -15.24 -11.82
CA GLN A 67 8.91 -14.04 -12.60
C GLN A 67 7.76 -13.19 -12.04
N GLU A 68 7.29 -13.47 -10.81
CA GLU A 68 6.04 -12.94 -10.28
C GLU A 68 6.22 -12.19 -8.95
N TYR A 69 7.16 -11.26 -8.92
CA TYR A 69 7.51 -10.52 -7.70
C TYR A 69 7.85 -11.46 -6.53
N THR A 70 8.62 -12.50 -6.83
CA THR A 70 8.95 -13.54 -5.85
C THR A 70 10.08 -13.11 -4.94
N GLY A 71 9.87 -13.24 -3.65
CA GLY A 71 10.94 -13.13 -2.64
C GLY A 71 11.54 -14.48 -2.33
N ILE A 72 12.86 -14.53 -2.19
CA ILE A 72 13.64 -15.76 -1.97
C ILE A 72 14.47 -15.58 -0.70
N SER A 73 14.33 -16.52 0.26
CA SER A 73 15.16 -16.53 1.46
C SER A 73 16.62 -16.87 1.16
N ARG A 74 17.51 -16.67 2.14
CA ARG A 74 18.80 -17.36 2.13
C ARG A 74 18.59 -18.88 2.29
N PRO A 75 19.60 -19.70 2.02
CA PRO A 75 19.56 -21.13 2.34
C PRO A 75 19.43 -21.38 3.84
N HIS A 76 18.47 -22.23 4.22
CA HIS A 76 18.19 -22.66 5.57
C HIS A 76 18.27 -24.18 5.69
N GLN A 77 18.40 -24.72 6.92
CA GLN A 77 18.46 -26.16 7.16
C GLN A 77 17.61 -26.53 8.37
N GLY A 78 16.82 -27.59 8.22
CA GLY A 78 15.96 -28.11 9.28
C GLY A 78 14.67 -27.31 9.48
N ILE A 79 13.67 -27.98 10.03
CA ILE A 79 12.30 -27.46 10.21
C ILE A 79 12.24 -26.25 11.16
N ARG A 80 13.20 -26.12 12.07
CA ARG A 80 13.21 -25.03 13.06
C ARG A 80 13.44 -23.66 12.42
N GLU A 81 14.13 -23.60 11.29
CA GLU A 81 14.45 -22.37 10.57
C GLU A 81 13.37 -21.96 9.55
N LEU A 82 12.33 -22.82 9.36
CA LEU A 82 11.31 -22.59 8.34
C LEU A 82 10.58 -21.25 8.50
N ARG A 83 10.30 -20.86 9.76
CA ARG A 83 9.66 -19.55 10.02
C ARG A 83 10.56 -18.39 9.64
N GLU A 84 11.85 -18.47 9.94
CA GLU A 84 12.82 -17.42 9.58
C GLU A 84 12.94 -17.32 8.06
N ALA A 85 13.08 -18.45 7.37
CA ALA A 85 13.11 -18.51 5.92
C ALA A 85 11.85 -17.91 5.27
N TYR A 86 10.67 -18.16 5.84
CA TYR A 86 9.42 -17.54 5.39
C TYR A 86 9.44 -16.03 5.55
N LEU A 87 9.84 -15.53 6.73
CA LEU A 87 9.87 -14.08 6.99
C LEU A 87 10.83 -13.35 6.04
N GLU A 88 12.00 -13.93 5.79
CA GLU A 88 12.97 -13.40 4.81
C GLU A 88 12.38 -13.38 3.40
N ALA A 89 11.78 -14.48 2.95
CA ALA A 89 11.18 -14.57 1.63
C ALA A 89 10.02 -13.57 1.48
N ARG A 90 9.17 -13.42 2.49
CA ARG A 90 8.06 -12.45 2.49
C ARG A 90 8.57 -11.01 2.41
N GLU A 91 9.60 -10.65 3.15
CA GLU A 91 10.22 -9.33 3.08
C GLU A 91 10.76 -9.06 1.67
N MET A 92 11.47 -10.01 1.09
CA MET A 92 12.00 -9.88 -0.27
C MET A 92 10.89 -9.80 -1.33
N ARG A 93 9.77 -10.49 -1.14
CA ARG A 93 8.60 -10.33 -2.02
C ARG A 93 8.06 -8.91 -2.01
N ARG A 94 7.92 -8.32 -0.82
CA ARG A 94 7.46 -6.94 -0.67
C ARG A 94 8.44 -5.95 -1.33
N CYS A 95 9.74 -6.18 -1.17
CA CYS A 95 10.77 -5.40 -1.86
C CYS A 95 10.71 -5.57 -3.38
N ALA A 96 10.52 -6.80 -3.87
CA ALA A 96 10.37 -7.07 -5.30
C ALA A 96 9.16 -6.34 -5.89
N PHE A 97 8.01 -6.39 -5.19
CA PHE A 97 6.81 -5.66 -5.56
C PHE A 97 7.06 -4.16 -5.62
N CYS A 98 7.55 -3.55 -4.54
CA CYS A 98 7.79 -2.11 -4.47
C CYS A 98 8.76 -1.61 -5.53
N THR A 99 9.82 -2.38 -5.83
CA THR A 99 10.84 -1.98 -6.81
C THR A 99 10.56 -2.48 -8.23
N ASN A 100 9.36 -3.02 -8.48
CA ASN A 100 8.93 -3.55 -9.78
C ASN A 100 9.92 -4.58 -10.37
N ARG A 101 10.41 -5.49 -9.52
CA ARG A 101 11.35 -6.56 -9.93
C ARG A 101 10.66 -7.91 -9.88
N SER A 102 10.92 -8.76 -10.88
CA SER A 102 10.33 -10.09 -10.95
C SER A 102 10.69 -10.97 -9.74
N GLN A 103 11.91 -10.81 -9.19
CA GLN A 103 12.34 -11.53 -8.00
C GLN A 103 13.39 -10.75 -7.21
N MET A 104 13.48 -11.06 -5.90
CA MET A 104 14.54 -10.58 -5.03
C MET A 104 14.99 -11.65 -4.05
N ARG A 105 16.30 -11.73 -3.79
CA ARG A 105 16.90 -12.67 -2.84
C ARG A 105 17.36 -11.97 -1.58
N TYR A 106 17.14 -12.59 -0.44
CA TYR A 106 17.64 -12.09 0.84
C TYR A 106 19.17 -12.00 0.82
N GLY A 107 19.70 -10.88 1.33
CA GLY A 107 21.15 -10.62 1.29
C GLY A 107 21.72 -10.23 -0.09
N GLN A 108 20.88 -10.13 -1.12
CA GLN A 108 21.34 -9.62 -2.42
C GLN A 108 21.69 -8.12 -2.30
N GLU A 109 22.89 -7.79 -2.77
CA GLU A 109 23.27 -6.37 -2.84
C GLU A 109 22.36 -5.61 -3.80
N MET A 110 21.66 -4.62 -3.26
CA MET A 110 20.87 -3.68 -4.06
C MET A 110 21.78 -2.62 -4.67
N PRO A 111 21.49 -2.13 -5.87
CA PRO A 111 22.20 -0.96 -6.41
C PRO A 111 22.15 0.17 -5.37
N ARG A 112 23.33 0.72 -5.04
CA ARG A 112 23.41 1.81 -4.06
C ARG A 112 22.68 3.03 -4.60
N VAL A 113 21.59 3.39 -3.95
CA VAL A 113 20.91 4.66 -4.24
C VAL A 113 21.73 5.79 -3.59
N PRO A 114 22.04 6.87 -4.31
CA PRO A 114 22.73 8.01 -3.73
C PRO A 114 22.00 8.55 -2.51
N GLN A 115 22.70 8.75 -1.40
CA GLN A 115 22.10 9.15 -0.13
C GLN A 115 21.30 10.47 -0.22
N LYS A 116 21.72 11.38 -1.10
CA LYS A 116 20.97 12.61 -1.38
C LYS A 116 19.56 12.34 -1.89
N LEU A 117 19.40 11.37 -2.81
CA LEU A 117 18.08 11.01 -3.36
C LEU A 117 17.19 10.34 -2.30
N VAL A 118 17.78 9.51 -1.43
CA VAL A 118 17.05 8.92 -0.30
C VAL A 118 16.58 10.01 0.67
N GLN A 119 17.42 11.01 0.97
CA GLN A 119 17.03 12.15 1.82
C GLN A 119 15.98 13.04 1.18
N GLU A 120 15.98 13.20 -0.14
CA GLU A 120 14.93 13.92 -0.85
C GLU A 120 13.60 13.14 -0.83
N ALA A 121 13.66 11.84 -1.06
CA ALA A 121 12.49 10.96 -1.04
C ALA A 121 11.88 10.82 0.38
N SER A 122 12.70 10.82 1.44
CA SER A 122 12.22 10.72 2.82
C SER A 122 11.29 11.87 3.23
N LYS A 123 11.37 13.02 2.55
CA LYS A 123 10.42 14.12 2.77
C LYS A 123 8.99 13.74 2.38
N LEU A 124 8.82 12.83 1.42
CA LEU A 124 7.51 12.38 0.97
C LEU A 124 6.79 11.49 1.99
N VAL A 125 7.51 10.91 2.92
CA VAL A 125 6.94 10.10 4.01
C VAL A 125 6.89 10.84 5.35
N ALA A 126 7.33 12.11 5.39
CA ALA A 126 7.25 12.96 6.57
C ALA A 126 5.78 13.32 6.91
N ASP A 127 5.52 13.58 8.18
CA ASP A 127 4.17 13.86 8.70
C ASP A 127 3.48 15.04 7.99
N GLU A 128 4.25 16.06 7.60
CA GLU A 128 3.74 17.20 6.83
C GLU A 128 3.14 16.76 5.48
N MET A 129 3.81 15.86 4.77
CA MET A 129 3.34 15.34 3.48
C MET A 129 2.18 14.35 3.65
N LYS A 130 2.18 13.57 4.72
CA LYS A 130 1.04 12.70 5.08
C LYS A 130 -0.22 13.55 5.28
N LEU A 131 -0.11 14.62 6.05
CA LEU A 131 -1.20 15.56 6.28
C LEU A 131 -1.64 16.28 4.99
N GLN A 132 -0.69 16.73 4.18
CA GLN A 132 -0.98 17.40 2.91
C GLN A 132 -1.81 16.52 1.96
N ARG A 133 -1.49 15.21 1.83
CA ARG A 133 -2.26 14.27 1.00
C ARG A 133 -3.73 14.21 1.44
N VAL A 134 -3.99 14.17 2.74
CA VAL A 134 -5.36 14.15 3.28
C VAL A 134 -6.06 15.49 3.05
N GLN A 135 -5.35 16.61 3.23
CA GLN A 135 -5.92 17.95 3.02
C GLN A 135 -6.28 18.23 1.56
N LEU A 136 -5.46 17.75 0.61
CA LEU A 136 -5.72 17.91 -0.82
C LEU A 136 -7.04 17.26 -1.26
N LEU A 137 -7.51 16.22 -0.58
CA LEU A 137 -8.83 15.62 -0.86
C LEU A 137 -9.99 16.60 -0.67
N GLY A 138 -9.85 17.59 0.21
CA GLY A 138 -10.87 18.62 0.44
C GLY A 138 -10.71 19.88 -0.41
N THR A 139 -9.95 19.83 -1.51
CA THR A 139 -9.68 20.94 -2.40
C THR A 139 -9.99 20.57 -3.84
N ASP A 140 -10.09 21.56 -4.75
CA ASP A 140 -10.26 21.37 -6.20
C ASP A 140 -8.91 21.17 -6.94
N ARG A 141 -7.80 21.02 -6.22
CA ARG A 141 -6.44 20.89 -6.80
C ARG A 141 -6.14 19.46 -7.22
N THR A 142 -6.91 18.93 -8.16
CA THR A 142 -6.81 17.53 -8.62
C THR A 142 -5.45 17.21 -9.23
N GLU A 143 -4.87 18.10 -10.02
CA GLU A 143 -3.55 17.89 -10.62
C GLU A 143 -2.45 17.78 -9.56
N GLU A 144 -2.51 18.61 -8.52
CA GLU A 144 -1.55 18.54 -7.41
C GLU A 144 -1.72 17.27 -6.59
N LEU A 145 -2.96 16.84 -6.32
CA LEU A 145 -3.26 15.58 -5.66
C LEU A 145 -2.65 14.40 -6.43
N GLN A 146 -2.89 14.33 -7.74
CA GLN A 146 -2.32 13.29 -8.60
C GLN A 146 -0.79 13.35 -8.63
N HIS A 147 -0.21 14.55 -8.76
CA HIS A 147 1.24 14.73 -8.79
C HIS A 147 1.94 14.22 -7.53
N VAL A 148 1.42 14.55 -6.35
CA VAL A 148 1.98 14.12 -5.06
C VAL A 148 1.98 12.59 -4.93
N TRP A 149 0.92 11.92 -5.38
CA TRP A 149 0.85 10.47 -5.36
C TRP A 149 1.75 9.82 -6.41
N THR A 150 1.77 10.32 -7.64
CA THR A 150 2.64 9.82 -8.71
C THR A 150 4.12 9.96 -8.33
N GLN A 151 4.50 11.10 -7.73
CA GLN A 151 5.86 11.29 -7.24
C GLN A 151 6.21 10.30 -6.12
N PHE A 152 5.31 10.07 -5.18
CA PHE A 152 5.50 9.09 -4.10
C PHE A 152 5.74 7.69 -4.65
N PHE A 153 4.88 7.20 -5.56
CA PHE A 153 5.06 5.88 -6.18
C PHE A 153 6.32 5.81 -7.05
N TYR A 154 6.69 6.89 -7.72
CA TYR A 154 7.95 6.96 -8.45
C TYR A 154 9.16 6.70 -7.54
N GLU A 155 9.21 7.34 -6.38
CA GLU A 155 10.31 7.16 -5.43
C GLU A 155 10.33 5.75 -4.81
N VAL A 156 9.16 5.18 -4.53
CA VAL A 156 9.01 3.77 -4.09
C VAL A 156 9.57 2.81 -5.13
N LYS A 157 9.15 2.94 -6.39
CA LYS A 157 9.60 2.07 -7.50
C LYS A 157 11.10 2.15 -7.78
N HIS A 158 11.73 3.26 -7.45
CA HIS A 158 13.19 3.42 -7.55
C HIS A 158 13.96 2.98 -6.30
N GLY A 159 13.29 2.39 -5.30
CA GLY A 159 13.91 1.91 -4.07
C GLY A 159 14.49 3.04 -3.20
N ARG A 160 13.93 4.25 -3.28
CA ARG A 160 14.36 5.42 -2.50
C ARG A 160 13.52 5.63 -1.24
N ILE A 161 12.37 4.97 -1.18
CA ILE A 161 11.51 4.84 0.00
C ILE A 161 11.52 3.38 0.42
N ASP A 162 11.77 3.12 1.70
CA ASP A 162 11.77 1.76 2.26
C ASP A 162 10.35 1.15 2.22
N VAL A 163 10.30 -0.17 2.15
CA VAL A 163 9.02 -0.91 2.11
C VAL A 163 8.16 -0.67 3.35
N ARG A 164 8.80 -0.51 4.52
CA ARG A 164 8.08 -0.23 5.77
C ARG A 164 7.52 1.18 5.78
N ASP A 165 8.31 2.16 5.32
CA ASP A 165 7.86 3.55 5.19
C ASP A 165 6.70 3.67 4.19
N PHE A 166 6.76 2.88 3.10
CA PHE A 166 5.66 2.78 2.13
C PHE A 166 4.38 2.23 2.78
N GLU A 167 4.47 1.09 3.47
CA GLU A 167 3.33 0.43 4.15
C GLU A 167 2.73 1.34 5.24
N GLU A 168 3.59 1.97 6.04
CA GLU A 168 3.18 2.92 7.08
C GLU A 168 2.48 4.15 6.48
N CYS A 169 3.06 4.75 5.43
CA CYS A 169 2.48 5.90 4.75
C CYS A 169 1.08 5.61 4.19
N MET A 170 0.87 4.42 3.60
CA MET A 170 -0.44 3.99 3.10
C MET A 170 -1.43 3.78 4.24
N THR A 171 -1.01 3.12 5.32
CA THR A 171 -1.84 2.87 6.51
C THR A 171 -2.27 4.18 7.19
N ASP A 172 -1.34 5.10 7.37
CA ASP A 172 -1.60 6.41 7.96
C ASP A 172 -2.56 7.23 7.11
N PHE A 173 -2.32 7.26 5.79
CA PHE A 173 -3.20 7.97 4.85
C PHE A 173 -4.64 7.44 4.94
N LEU A 174 -4.85 6.13 4.91
CA LEU A 174 -6.18 5.53 5.01
C LEU A 174 -6.84 5.80 6.36
N THR A 175 -6.05 5.73 7.44
CA THR A 175 -6.53 5.98 8.80
C THR A 175 -6.98 7.44 8.96
N GLU A 176 -6.14 8.39 8.56
CA GLU A 176 -6.45 9.82 8.68
C GLU A 176 -7.58 10.24 7.72
N THR A 177 -7.61 9.69 6.50
CA THR A 177 -8.70 9.91 5.54
C THR A 177 -10.03 9.39 6.11
N SER A 178 -10.03 8.21 6.70
CA SER A 178 -11.24 7.62 7.31
C SER A 178 -11.75 8.44 8.50
N LYS A 179 -10.87 9.02 9.30
CA LYS A 179 -11.26 9.93 10.39
C LYS A 179 -11.81 11.25 9.87
N THR A 180 -11.10 11.84 8.91
CA THR A 180 -11.38 13.20 8.41
C THR A 180 -12.65 13.25 7.56
N TYR A 181 -12.89 12.23 6.75
CA TYR A 181 -13.99 12.17 5.78
C TYR A 181 -14.99 11.05 6.07
N ARG A 182 -15.16 10.69 7.35
CA ARG A 182 -16.04 9.60 7.80
C ARG A 182 -17.42 9.67 7.15
N ASN A 183 -18.05 10.84 7.16
CA ASN A 183 -19.42 11.02 6.65
C ASN A 183 -19.54 10.72 5.15
N VAL A 184 -18.46 10.96 4.37
CA VAL A 184 -18.41 10.66 2.94
C VAL A 184 -18.18 9.17 2.70
N LEU A 185 -17.41 8.52 3.60
CA LEU A 185 -16.96 7.14 3.46
C LEU A 185 -17.96 6.12 4.03
N GLU A 186 -18.86 6.51 4.93
CA GLU A 186 -19.88 5.62 5.52
C GLU A 186 -21.04 5.29 4.56
N GLU A 187 -21.14 5.95 3.41
CA GLU A 187 -22.06 5.53 2.35
C GLU A 187 -21.67 4.12 1.86
N LYS A 188 -22.67 3.22 1.77
CA LYS A 188 -22.47 1.78 1.54
C LYS A 188 -21.61 1.42 0.32
N GLU A 189 -21.58 2.29 -0.69
CA GLU A 189 -20.80 2.09 -1.92
C GLU A 189 -19.30 2.30 -1.72
N ASN A 190 -18.90 3.10 -0.73
CA ASN A 190 -17.50 3.52 -0.53
C ASN A 190 -16.67 2.55 0.33
N CYS A 191 -17.31 1.69 1.13
CA CYS A 191 -16.60 0.70 1.96
C CYS A 191 -15.86 -0.36 1.13
N GLY A 192 -16.28 -0.62 -0.11
CA GLY A 192 -15.62 -1.56 -1.03
C GLY A 192 -14.28 -1.02 -1.52
N GLU A 193 -14.26 0.23 -1.96
CA GLU A 193 -13.08 0.88 -2.55
C GLU A 193 -11.90 1.00 -1.57
N ILE A 194 -12.17 1.30 -0.28
CA ILE A 194 -11.11 1.36 0.74
C ILE A 194 -10.47 -0.02 0.91
N LYS A 195 -11.27 -1.10 0.94
CA LYS A 195 -10.75 -2.46 1.10
C LYS A 195 -9.81 -2.86 -0.03
N GLU A 196 -10.04 -2.37 -1.24
CA GLU A 196 -9.21 -2.66 -2.40
C GLU A 196 -7.80 -2.07 -2.32
N ILE A 197 -7.62 -0.99 -1.54
CA ILE A 197 -6.32 -0.33 -1.37
C ILE A 197 -5.72 -0.52 0.03
N THR A 198 -6.40 -1.27 0.92
CA THR A 198 -5.92 -1.50 2.30
C THR A 198 -4.69 -2.39 2.34
N ASP A 199 -4.60 -3.37 1.45
CA ASP A 199 -3.43 -4.26 1.33
C ASP A 199 -2.72 -4.01 0.00
N PRO A 200 -1.64 -3.20 0.00
CA PRO A 200 -0.87 -2.94 -1.22
C PRO A 200 -0.26 -4.20 -1.81
N PHE A 201 0.09 -5.16 -0.98
CA PHE A 201 0.76 -6.39 -1.40
C PHE A 201 -0.21 -7.48 -1.87
N GLY A 202 -1.51 -7.27 -1.77
CA GLY A 202 -2.54 -8.11 -2.35
C GLY A 202 -2.70 -7.97 -3.87
N GLU A 203 -2.11 -6.91 -4.46
CA GLU A 203 -2.13 -6.70 -5.91
C GLU A 203 -1.01 -7.46 -6.64
N ASP A 204 -1.26 -7.71 -7.93
CA ASP A 204 -0.31 -8.45 -8.78
C ASP A 204 0.90 -7.59 -9.18
N ALA A 205 0.78 -6.25 -9.19
CA ALA A 205 1.83 -5.33 -9.57
C ALA A 205 1.66 -3.96 -8.91
N ILE A 206 2.78 -3.31 -8.57
CA ILE A 206 2.78 -1.97 -7.98
C ILE A 206 2.13 -0.92 -8.90
N ASP A 207 2.29 -1.04 -10.22
CA ASP A 207 1.67 -0.12 -11.18
C ASP A 207 0.14 -0.21 -11.16
N ARG A 208 -0.41 -1.42 -10.97
CA ARG A 208 -1.85 -1.61 -10.79
C ARG A 208 -2.33 -1.03 -9.48
N TYR A 209 -1.57 -1.23 -8.40
CA TYR A 209 -1.89 -0.65 -7.11
C TYR A 209 -1.86 0.90 -7.17
N GLU A 210 -0.85 1.50 -7.79
CA GLU A 210 -0.78 2.94 -8.03
C GLU A 210 -2.03 3.47 -8.75
N GLN A 211 -2.44 2.79 -9.83
CA GLN A 211 -3.66 3.17 -10.57
C GLN A 211 -4.91 3.11 -9.69
N LYS A 212 -5.05 2.08 -8.84
CA LYS A 212 -6.17 1.99 -7.89
C LYS A 212 -6.14 3.12 -6.87
N VAL A 213 -4.98 3.43 -6.31
CA VAL A 213 -4.84 4.56 -5.37
C VAL A 213 -5.19 5.88 -6.03
N LEU A 214 -4.69 6.14 -7.25
CA LEU A 214 -5.01 7.36 -7.99
C LEU A 214 -6.50 7.46 -8.32
N ALA A 215 -7.13 6.38 -8.74
CA ALA A 215 -8.57 6.32 -8.99
C ALA A 215 -9.37 6.59 -7.70
N PHE A 216 -8.97 5.95 -6.59
CA PHE A 216 -9.61 6.13 -5.29
C PHE A 216 -9.50 7.58 -4.80
N VAL A 217 -8.32 8.19 -4.78
CA VAL A 217 -8.14 9.55 -4.26
C VAL A 217 -8.85 10.59 -5.12
N THR A 218 -8.86 10.41 -6.45
CA THR A 218 -9.57 11.30 -7.38
C THR A 218 -11.10 11.16 -7.24
N GLY A 219 -11.58 9.92 -7.14
CA GLY A 219 -13.01 9.64 -6.93
C GLY A 219 -13.49 10.16 -5.57
N LEU A 220 -12.71 9.95 -4.51
CA LEU A 220 -13.02 10.45 -3.17
C LEU A 220 -13.03 12.00 -3.15
N GLN A 221 -12.05 12.66 -3.78
CA GLN A 221 -12.02 14.11 -3.90
C GLN A 221 -13.30 14.63 -4.59
N ALA A 222 -13.69 14.05 -5.72
CA ALA A 222 -14.91 14.44 -6.42
C ALA A 222 -16.17 14.29 -5.54
N ARG A 223 -16.27 13.19 -4.78
CA ARG A 223 -17.39 12.96 -3.83
C ARG A 223 -17.39 13.96 -2.69
N ILE A 224 -16.23 14.24 -2.09
CA ILE A 224 -16.09 15.24 -1.05
C ILE A 224 -16.60 16.60 -1.57
N LEU A 225 -16.15 17.03 -2.73
CA LEU A 225 -16.55 18.31 -3.32
C LEU A 225 -18.05 18.34 -3.66
N SER A 226 -18.60 17.27 -4.24
CA SER A 226 -20.02 17.22 -4.61
C SER A 226 -20.99 17.29 -3.42
N GLN A 227 -20.61 16.72 -2.26
CA GLN A 227 -21.40 16.86 -1.03
C GLN A 227 -21.47 18.28 -0.52
N PHE A 228 -20.55 19.14 -0.96
CA PHE A 228 -20.47 20.54 -0.54
C PHE A 228 -21.21 21.52 -1.45
N ASP A 229 -21.48 21.15 -2.69
CA ASP A 229 -22.27 21.98 -3.63
C ASP A 229 -23.79 21.96 -3.33
N THR A 230 -24.22 21.12 -2.38
CA THR A 230 -25.64 21.05 -1.98
C THR A 230 -26.01 22.13 -0.95
N ASN A 231 -27.30 22.53 -0.94
CA ASN A 231 -27.89 23.63 -0.16
C ASN A 231 -27.49 23.73 1.33
N GLY A 232 -26.97 22.67 1.94
CA GLY A 232 -26.45 22.68 3.32
C GLY A 232 -25.22 23.55 3.54
N ASN A 233 -24.42 23.79 2.49
CA ASN A 233 -23.23 24.60 2.60
C ASN A 233 -23.50 26.10 2.60
N GLN A 234 -24.47 26.56 1.85
CA GLN A 234 -24.85 27.99 1.90
C GLN A 234 -25.28 28.38 3.31
N GLN A 235 -25.98 27.48 4.03
CA GLN A 235 -26.38 27.74 5.40
C GLN A 235 -25.18 27.76 6.36
N LYS A 236 -24.22 26.83 6.20
CA LYS A 236 -22.97 26.83 6.97
C LYS A 236 -22.11 28.06 6.67
N MET A 237 -22.03 28.49 5.41
CA MET A 237 -21.29 29.70 5.05
C MET A 237 -21.95 30.95 5.63
N LYS A 238 -23.26 31.06 5.65
CA LYS A 238 -23.98 32.14 6.37
C LYS A 238 -23.70 32.13 7.87
N GLN A 239 -23.66 30.93 8.49
CA GLN A 239 -23.29 30.80 9.90
C GLN A 239 -21.81 31.21 10.13
N ALA A 240 -20.89 30.89 9.19
CA ALA A 240 -19.49 31.33 9.27
C ALA A 240 -19.37 32.85 9.26
N VAL A 241 -20.08 33.52 8.34
CA VAL A 241 -20.07 34.99 8.25
C VAL A 241 -20.62 35.59 9.53
N ALA A 242 -21.78 35.11 10.01
CA ALA A 242 -22.38 35.60 11.25
C ALA A 242 -21.44 35.41 12.46
N TYR A 243 -20.78 34.24 12.57
CA TYR A 243 -19.80 33.99 13.62
C TYR A 243 -18.59 34.93 13.54
N ILE A 244 -18.09 35.17 12.33
CA ILE A 244 -16.98 36.12 12.10
C ILE A 244 -17.39 37.55 12.49
N GLU A 245 -18.59 37.97 12.08
CA GLU A 245 -19.12 39.30 12.41
C GLU A 245 -19.34 39.51 13.92
N GLU A 246 -19.73 38.44 14.63
CA GLU A 246 -19.92 38.48 16.10
C GLU A 246 -18.60 38.48 16.86
N HIS A 247 -17.55 37.86 16.31
CA HIS A 247 -16.29 37.62 17.02
C HIS A 247 -15.07 38.30 16.38
N TYR A 248 -15.25 39.22 15.42
CA TYR A 248 -14.15 39.86 14.68
C TYR A 248 -13.10 40.57 15.57
N ALA A 249 -13.48 40.97 16.79
CA ALA A 249 -12.58 41.62 17.75
C ALA A 249 -11.73 40.58 18.56
N SER A 250 -11.97 39.27 18.38
CA SER A 250 -11.21 38.22 19.03
C SER A 250 -10.15 37.63 18.09
N ASP A 251 -9.26 36.75 18.62
CA ASP A 251 -8.23 36.09 17.84
C ASP A 251 -8.86 35.01 16.94
N LEU A 252 -9.44 35.44 15.83
CA LEU A 252 -10.10 34.59 14.84
C LEU A 252 -9.10 34.14 13.77
N ASN A 253 -9.14 32.85 13.47
CA ASN A 253 -8.48 32.26 12.30
C ASN A 253 -9.37 31.21 11.65
N MET A 254 -8.99 30.75 10.45
CA MET A 254 -9.76 29.77 9.68
C MET A 254 -9.99 28.46 10.42
N ALA A 255 -9.05 28.03 11.30
CA ALA A 255 -9.20 26.82 12.08
C ALA A 255 -10.30 26.97 13.15
N VAL A 256 -10.39 28.12 13.83
CA VAL A 256 -11.43 28.39 14.82
C VAL A 256 -12.82 28.33 14.17
N VAL A 257 -12.97 28.99 13.02
CA VAL A 257 -14.28 29.05 12.31
C VAL A 257 -14.65 27.67 11.75
N SER A 258 -13.71 26.93 11.17
CA SER A 258 -13.97 25.58 10.67
C SER A 258 -14.38 24.61 11.78
N ASN A 259 -13.75 24.69 12.96
CA ASN A 259 -14.11 23.90 14.13
C ASN A 259 -15.51 24.24 14.64
N TYR A 260 -15.86 25.54 14.70
CA TYR A 260 -17.21 25.99 15.09
C TYR A 260 -18.30 25.38 14.19
N LEU A 261 -18.04 25.32 12.89
CA LEU A 261 -18.95 24.74 11.89
C LEU A 261 -18.90 23.21 11.81
N SER A 262 -18.04 22.57 12.62
CA SER A 262 -17.74 21.14 12.51
C SER A 262 -17.39 20.73 11.08
N MET A 263 -16.54 21.55 10.42
CA MET A 263 -16.03 21.33 9.08
C MET A 263 -14.53 21.06 9.09
N ASN A 264 -14.05 20.24 8.16
CA ASN A 264 -12.63 20.13 7.91
C ASN A 264 -12.06 21.46 7.40
N TYR A 265 -10.86 21.85 7.86
CA TYR A 265 -10.22 23.11 7.54
C TYR A 265 -10.11 23.37 6.02
N SER A 266 -9.58 22.39 5.28
CA SER A 266 -9.36 22.52 3.83
C SER A 266 -10.67 22.75 3.08
N LEU A 267 -11.68 22.04 3.47
CA LEU A 267 -13.01 22.10 2.92
C LEU A 267 -13.72 23.40 3.25
N PHE A 268 -13.64 23.85 4.52
CA PHE A 268 -14.15 25.16 4.89
C PHE A 268 -13.45 26.27 4.09
N SER A 269 -12.13 26.23 4.00
CA SER A 269 -11.33 27.21 3.24
C SER A 269 -11.74 27.25 1.75
N TYR A 270 -11.96 26.08 1.14
CA TYR A 270 -12.45 25.98 -0.22
C TYR A 270 -13.86 26.57 -0.36
N SER A 271 -14.83 26.10 0.42
CA SER A 271 -16.22 26.53 0.36
C SER A 271 -16.39 28.01 0.68
N PHE A 272 -15.63 28.54 1.62
CA PHE A 272 -15.68 29.96 1.99
C PHE A 272 -15.13 30.87 0.91
N LYS A 273 -14.15 30.42 0.11
CA LYS A 273 -13.67 31.17 -1.05
C LYS A 273 -14.66 31.22 -2.22
N GLN A 274 -15.51 30.20 -2.33
CA GLN A 274 -16.53 30.13 -3.39
C GLN A 274 -17.80 30.90 -3.02
N TYR A 275 -18.06 31.12 -1.72
CA TYR A 275 -19.19 31.88 -1.20
C TYR A 275 -19.00 33.37 -1.34
#